data_9ebc04061b1a5b114c50bc5b7a052c62
#
_entry.id   9ebc04061b1a5b114c50bc5b7a052c62
#
_cell.length_a   1.000
_cell.length_b   1.000
_cell.length_c   1.000
_cell.angle_alpha   90.00
_cell.angle_beta   90.00
_cell.angle_gamma   90.00
#
_symmetry.space_group_name_H-M   'P 1'
#
loop_
_entity.id
_entity.type
_entity.pdbx_description
1 polymer ?
#
loop_
_entity_poly.entity_id
_entity_poly.type
_entity_poly.pdbx_seq_one_letter_code
_entity_poly.pdbx_strand_id
1 'polypeptide(L)'
;MAVILDYLWLEVELDDDPRLVSLLQNSSTSSLPVRERLKITVGKAPDGETVDIDGDSQPVSGTIQLSEIAYGAVHDRVARWARDEGWIRIHAGLADVDGRRVMIAGPSGVGKTTTIVALADQGATVLGDEAVLVRNGQAIALPRPLHAKHGGRGIEGLRPAAVLTTLPYDDPIAILDPAAINRIPQLEHRPAPLDLIVLLERSDGERPRVMPASTAEAIIALAPDAGPFTSDRVELVRTVIDLVESAPVVRLLMTTPAETARALRAIP
;
A
#
# COMPACT_ATOMS: atom_id res chain seq x y z
N MET A 1 2.63 -7.41 26.53
CA MET A 1 1.17 -7.51 26.23
C MET A 1 1.07 -7.66 24.72
N ALA A 2 0.35 -8.66 24.21
CA ALA A 2 0.25 -8.87 22.77
C ALA A 2 -0.43 -7.67 22.10
N VAL A 3 0.06 -7.28 20.92
CA VAL A 3 -0.55 -6.27 20.05
C VAL A 3 -1.33 -7.00 18.97
N ILE A 4 -2.59 -6.63 18.79
CA ILE A 4 -3.46 -7.21 17.76
C ILE A 4 -3.66 -6.19 16.65
N LEU A 5 -3.39 -6.61 15.41
CA LEU A 5 -3.50 -5.80 14.20
C LEU A 5 -4.48 -6.43 13.21
N ASP A 6 -5.21 -5.59 12.49
CA ASP A 6 -6.18 -6.01 11.47
C ASP A 6 -5.58 -5.85 10.06
N TYR A 7 -5.52 -6.95 9.31
CA TYR A 7 -5.02 -7.03 7.95
C TYR A 7 -6.06 -7.69 7.02
N LEU A 8 -7.20 -7.03 6.83
CA LEU A 8 -8.34 -7.51 6.03
C LEU A 8 -8.93 -8.80 6.63
N TRP A 9 -8.70 -9.96 6.02
CA TRP A 9 -9.17 -11.28 6.50
C TRP A 9 -8.29 -11.86 7.61
N LEU A 10 -7.20 -11.21 7.96
CA LEU A 10 -6.17 -11.71 8.84
C LEU A 10 -6.06 -10.85 10.10
N GLU A 11 -6.16 -11.46 11.26
CA GLU A 11 -5.78 -10.85 12.54
C GLU A 11 -4.34 -11.24 12.87
N VAL A 12 -3.47 -10.27 13.07
CA VAL A 12 -2.06 -10.50 13.38
C VAL A 12 -1.81 -10.20 14.85
N GLU A 13 -1.41 -11.24 15.61
CA GLU A 13 -0.97 -11.14 16.99
C GLU A 13 0.55 -11.00 17.03
N LEU A 14 1.04 -9.89 17.56
CA LEU A 14 2.46 -9.63 17.77
C LEU A 14 2.79 -9.73 19.27
N ASP A 15 3.99 -10.19 19.59
CA ASP A 15 4.52 -9.91 20.92
C ASP A 15 4.85 -8.40 21.05
N ASP A 16 5.35 -7.98 22.21
CA ASP A 16 5.69 -6.58 22.48
C ASP A 16 7.13 -6.20 22.03
N ASP A 17 7.74 -6.95 21.09
CA ASP A 17 8.99 -6.53 20.48
C ASP A 17 8.78 -5.20 19.73
N PRO A 18 9.46 -4.12 20.13
CA PRO A 18 9.21 -2.80 19.59
C PRO A 18 9.54 -2.68 18.09
N ARG A 19 10.41 -3.55 17.57
CA ARG A 19 10.74 -3.59 16.13
C ARG A 19 9.58 -4.16 15.34
N LEU A 20 8.99 -5.31 15.75
CA LEU A 20 7.81 -5.87 15.13
C LEU A 20 6.64 -4.89 15.13
N VAL A 21 6.36 -4.30 16.28
CA VAL A 21 5.30 -3.31 16.42
C VAL A 21 5.53 -2.14 15.46
N SER A 22 6.73 -1.56 15.44
CA SER A 22 7.05 -0.42 14.56
C SER A 22 7.01 -0.76 13.07
N LEU A 23 7.29 -2.02 12.70
CA LEU A 23 7.28 -2.49 11.30
C LEU A 23 5.86 -2.76 10.79
N LEU A 24 5.01 -3.35 11.62
CA LEU A 24 3.71 -3.87 11.19
C LEU A 24 2.53 -3.02 11.69
N GLN A 25 2.75 -2.14 12.68
CA GLN A 25 1.67 -1.35 13.27
C GLN A 25 0.91 -0.57 12.20
N ASN A 26 -0.39 -0.81 12.16
CA ASN A 26 -1.33 0.03 11.43
C ASN A 26 -2.49 0.35 12.37
N SER A 27 -2.90 1.61 12.43
CA SER A 27 -4.08 2.04 13.17
C SER A 27 -5.31 1.90 12.27
N SER A 28 -5.57 0.66 11.84
CA SER A 28 -6.60 0.34 10.85
C SER A 28 -7.60 -0.67 11.38
N THR A 29 -8.79 -0.67 10.78
CA THR A 29 -9.79 -1.72 10.89
C THR A 29 -10.25 -2.13 9.49
N SER A 30 -10.79 -3.34 9.37
CA SER A 30 -11.35 -3.83 8.12
C SER A 30 -12.83 -4.19 8.30
N SER A 31 -13.64 -3.91 7.28
CA SER A 31 -15.02 -4.41 7.22
C SER A 31 -15.11 -5.87 6.78
N LEU A 32 -14.00 -6.49 6.37
CA LEU A 32 -13.97 -7.89 5.96
C LEU A 32 -13.90 -8.80 7.18
N PRO A 33 -14.56 -9.97 7.16
CA PRO A 33 -14.56 -10.88 8.30
C PRO A 33 -13.16 -11.49 8.48
N VAL A 34 -12.68 -11.50 9.71
CA VAL A 34 -11.45 -12.23 10.07
C VAL A 34 -11.67 -13.74 9.84
N ARG A 35 -10.80 -14.37 9.09
CA ARG A 35 -10.83 -15.80 8.75
C ARG A 35 -9.65 -16.58 9.31
N GLU A 36 -8.57 -15.89 9.65
CA GLU A 36 -7.34 -16.49 10.13
C GLU A 36 -6.66 -15.57 11.14
N ARG A 37 -5.93 -16.18 12.07
CA ARG A 37 -5.02 -15.48 12.98
C ARG A 37 -3.60 -15.91 12.66
N LEU A 38 -2.71 -14.95 12.66
CA LEU A 38 -1.28 -15.13 12.48
C LEU A 38 -0.57 -14.63 13.72
N LYS A 39 0.25 -15.49 14.32
CA LYS A 39 1.07 -15.09 15.46
C LYS A 39 2.52 -14.93 15.04
N ILE A 40 3.11 -13.76 15.37
CA ILE A 40 4.51 -13.46 15.09
C ILE A 40 5.18 -13.05 16.40
N THR A 41 6.24 -13.77 16.78
CA THR A 41 7.00 -13.46 17.98
C THR A 41 8.50 -13.45 17.70
N VAL A 42 9.27 -12.70 18.52
CA VAL A 42 10.74 -12.69 18.48
C VAL A 42 11.29 -13.41 19.69
N GLY A 43 12.12 -14.40 19.46
CA GLY A 43 12.75 -15.22 20.48
C GLY A 43 14.26 -15.07 20.51
N LYS A 44 14.89 -15.71 21.51
CA LYS A 44 16.33 -15.86 21.60
C LYS A 44 16.68 -17.34 21.53
N ALA A 45 17.63 -17.67 20.65
CA ALA A 45 18.26 -18.97 20.56
C ALA A 45 19.74 -18.89 20.98
N PRO A 46 20.41 -20.01 21.27
CA PRO A 46 21.85 -20.00 21.63
C PRO A 46 22.73 -19.28 20.61
N ASP A 47 22.37 -19.35 19.34
CA ASP A 47 23.14 -18.81 18.21
C ASP A 47 22.64 -17.44 17.73
N GLY A 48 21.70 -16.79 18.44
CA GLY A 48 21.18 -15.48 18.06
C GLY A 48 19.70 -15.27 18.31
N GLU A 49 19.10 -14.40 17.52
CA GLU A 49 17.65 -14.14 17.55
C GLU A 49 16.90 -15.06 16.59
N THR A 50 15.65 -15.33 16.91
CA THR A 50 14.72 -16.05 16.03
C THR A 50 13.41 -15.27 15.89
N VAL A 51 12.75 -15.42 14.75
CA VAL A 51 11.35 -15.05 14.57
C VAL A 51 10.55 -16.32 14.46
N ASP A 52 9.44 -16.39 15.18
CA ASP A 52 8.50 -17.51 15.16
C ASP A 52 7.22 -17.06 14.48
N ILE A 53 6.78 -17.84 13.50
CA ILE A 53 5.55 -17.64 12.73
C ILE A 53 4.65 -18.85 12.96
N ASP A 54 3.65 -18.74 13.83
CA ASP A 54 2.71 -19.82 14.18
C ASP A 54 3.40 -21.11 14.66
N GLY A 55 4.53 -20.99 15.38
CA GLY A 55 5.30 -22.14 15.90
C GLY A 55 6.43 -22.60 14.96
N ASP A 56 6.57 -22.01 13.78
CA ASP A 56 7.71 -22.25 12.89
C ASP A 56 8.78 -21.17 13.12
N SER A 57 9.88 -21.58 13.73
CA SER A 57 10.93 -20.68 14.20
C SER A 57 12.11 -20.68 13.23
N GLN A 58 12.54 -19.49 12.81
CA GLN A 58 13.68 -19.31 11.92
C GLN A 58 14.66 -18.25 12.43
N PRO A 59 15.98 -18.40 12.19
CA PRO A 59 16.97 -17.44 12.64
C PRO A 59 16.79 -16.10 11.93
N VAL A 60 17.05 -15.01 12.66
CA VAL A 60 16.99 -13.65 12.12
C VAL A 60 18.24 -12.84 12.53
N SER A 61 18.82 -12.13 11.58
CA SER A 61 19.97 -11.25 11.79
C SER A 61 19.57 -9.79 11.53
N GLY A 62 19.10 -9.12 12.58
CA GLY A 62 18.78 -7.70 12.54
C GLY A 62 17.41 -7.35 11.93
N THR A 63 17.11 -6.06 11.97
CA THR A 63 15.77 -5.52 11.69
C THR A 63 15.33 -5.66 10.23
N ILE A 64 16.25 -5.60 9.27
CA ILE A 64 15.91 -5.76 7.84
C ILE A 64 15.36 -7.15 7.58
N GLN A 65 16.07 -8.20 8.00
CA GLN A 65 15.64 -9.58 7.79
C GLN A 65 14.35 -9.88 8.58
N LEU A 66 14.23 -9.36 9.81
CA LEU A 66 12.99 -9.44 10.58
C LEU A 66 11.81 -8.82 9.81
N SER A 67 12.03 -7.63 9.20
CA SER A 67 11.04 -6.96 8.38
C SER A 67 10.60 -7.82 7.19
N GLU A 68 11.55 -8.36 6.44
CA GLU A 68 11.27 -9.19 5.25
C GLU A 68 10.46 -10.43 5.60
N ILE A 69 10.83 -11.13 6.68
CA ILE A 69 10.13 -12.33 7.14
C ILE A 69 8.72 -11.99 7.63
N ALA A 70 8.59 -10.97 8.48
CA ALA A 70 7.30 -10.58 9.06
C ALA A 70 6.31 -10.07 7.98
N TYR A 71 6.77 -9.20 7.08
CA TYR A 71 5.94 -8.76 5.94
C TYR A 71 5.61 -9.92 4.99
N GLY A 72 6.56 -10.80 4.72
CA GLY A 72 6.34 -11.99 3.90
C GLY A 72 5.22 -12.85 4.48
N ALA A 73 5.27 -13.15 5.77
CA ALA A 73 4.25 -13.95 6.45
C ALA A 73 2.84 -13.34 6.35
N VAL A 74 2.70 -12.03 6.60
CA VAL A 74 1.42 -11.31 6.46
C VAL A 74 0.95 -11.32 5.00
N HIS A 75 1.86 -10.96 4.07
CA HIS A 75 1.53 -10.90 2.65
C HIS A 75 1.06 -12.23 2.08
N ASP A 76 1.74 -13.33 2.41
CA ASP A 76 1.40 -14.67 1.89
C ASP A 76 0.02 -15.12 2.38
N ARG A 77 -0.34 -14.78 3.63
CA ARG A 77 -1.66 -15.09 4.18
C ARG A 77 -2.76 -14.27 3.51
N VAL A 78 -2.57 -12.96 3.40
CA VAL A 78 -3.51 -12.08 2.70
C VAL A 78 -3.63 -12.47 1.22
N ALA A 79 -2.51 -12.78 0.55
CA ALA A 79 -2.49 -13.21 -0.84
C ALA A 79 -3.30 -14.49 -1.09
N ARG A 80 -3.25 -15.45 -0.16
CA ARG A 80 -4.03 -16.67 -0.23
C ARG A 80 -5.53 -16.36 -0.21
N TRP A 81 -5.97 -15.60 0.78
CA TRP A 81 -7.38 -15.23 0.90
C TRP A 81 -7.85 -14.34 -0.26
N ALA A 82 -7.02 -13.40 -0.70
CA ALA A 82 -7.34 -12.57 -1.84
C ALA A 82 -7.57 -13.39 -3.11
N ARG A 83 -6.68 -14.37 -3.38
CA ARG A 83 -6.83 -15.29 -4.51
C ARG A 83 -8.11 -16.13 -4.41
N ASP A 84 -8.37 -16.74 -3.24
CA ASP A 84 -9.53 -17.60 -3.03
C ASP A 84 -10.85 -16.84 -3.19
N GLU A 85 -10.84 -15.53 -2.93
CA GLU A 85 -11.94 -14.61 -3.12
C GLU A 85 -11.97 -13.94 -4.51
N GLY A 86 -11.04 -14.26 -5.41
CA GLY A 86 -10.95 -13.67 -6.75
C GLY A 86 -10.48 -12.22 -6.80
N TRP A 87 -9.73 -11.76 -5.79
CA TRP A 87 -9.06 -10.46 -5.83
C TRP A 87 -7.72 -10.56 -6.52
N ILE A 88 -7.37 -9.56 -7.32
CA ILE A 88 -6.01 -9.37 -7.81
C ILE A 88 -5.35 -8.18 -7.11
N ARG A 89 -4.04 -8.24 -6.95
CA ARG A 89 -3.24 -7.13 -6.43
C ARG A 89 -2.72 -6.26 -7.57
N ILE A 90 -2.88 -4.96 -7.43
CA ILE A 90 -2.22 -3.95 -8.26
C ILE A 90 -1.21 -3.20 -7.40
N HIS A 91 0.01 -2.98 -7.92
CA HIS A 91 1.01 -2.15 -7.26
C HIS A 91 0.67 -0.67 -7.45
N ALA A 92 -0.18 -0.16 -6.59
CA ALA A 92 -0.75 1.18 -6.67
C ALA A 92 -0.95 1.77 -5.27
N GLY A 93 -1.15 3.08 -5.21
CA GLY A 93 -1.69 3.75 -4.04
C GLY A 93 -3.21 3.92 -4.15
N LEU A 94 -3.89 4.01 -3.01
CA LEU A 94 -5.34 4.23 -2.92
C LEU A 94 -5.64 5.37 -1.94
N ALA A 95 -6.50 6.30 -2.36
CA ALA A 95 -6.94 7.41 -1.52
C ALA A 95 -8.40 7.77 -1.82
N ASP A 96 -9.08 8.30 -0.80
CA ASP A 96 -10.36 8.99 -0.98
C ASP A 96 -10.09 10.50 -1.08
N VAL A 97 -10.37 11.07 -2.26
CA VAL A 97 -10.09 12.45 -2.62
C VAL A 97 -11.41 13.16 -2.90
N ASP A 98 -11.81 14.06 -2.01
CA ASP A 98 -13.08 14.81 -2.11
C ASP A 98 -14.30 13.89 -2.33
N GLY A 99 -14.33 12.75 -1.61
CA GLY A 99 -15.42 11.77 -1.67
C GLY A 99 -15.32 10.76 -2.83
N ARG A 100 -14.26 10.82 -3.65
CA ARG A 100 -14.02 9.89 -4.76
C ARG A 100 -12.87 8.95 -4.42
N ARG A 101 -13.03 7.67 -4.69
CA ARG A 101 -11.98 6.67 -4.54
C ARG A 101 -11.05 6.67 -5.75
N VAL A 102 -9.82 7.03 -5.53
CA VAL A 102 -8.80 7.22 -6.58
C VAL A 102 -7.67 6.21 -6.41
N MET A 103 -7.42 5.42 -7.45
CA MET A 103 -6.24 4.56 -7.52
C MET A 103 -5.13 5.27 -8.30
N ILE A 104 -3.91 5.26 -7.74
CA ILE A 104 -2.73 5.91 -8.31
C ILE A 104 -1.70 4.85 -8.65
N ALA A 105 -1.53 4.58 -9.93
CA ALA A 105 -0.61 3.59 -10.48
C ALA A 105 0.52 4.26 -11.28
N GLY A 106 1.54 3.50 -11.61
CA GLY A 106 2.67 3.95 -12.44
C GLY A 106 3.96 3.21 -12.08
N PRO A 107 5.02 3.36 -12.86
CA PRO A 107 6.27 2.62 -12.69
C PRO A 107 6.88 2.77 -11.29
N SER A 108 7.68 1.80 -10.87
CA SER A 108 8.43 1.92 -9.62
C SER A 108 9.30 3.19 -9.62
N GLY A 109 9.31 3.91 -8.49
CA GLY A 109 10.09 5.14 -8.35
C GLY A 109 9.51 6.36 -9.06
N VAL A 110 8.34 6.28 -9.71
CA VAL A 110 7.71 7.45 -10.38
C VAL A 110 7.30 8.53 -9.38
N GLY A 111 6.98 8.17 -8.13
CA GLY A 111 6.56 9.10 -7.08
C GLY A 111 5.15 8.82 -6.53
N LYS A 112 4.62 7.58 -6.65
CA LYS A 112 3.32 7.19 -6.10
C LYS A 112 3.18 7.53 -4.62
N THR A 113 4.07 6.97 -3.78
CA THR A 113 4.08 7.21 -2.32
C THR A 113 4.14 8.70 -1.99
N THR A 114 5.00 9.44 -2.68
CA THR A 114 5.16 10.90 -2.47
C THR A 114 3.88 11.66 -2.82
N THR A 115 3.20 11.28 -3.90
CA THR A 115 1.91 11.87 -4.30
C THR A 115 0.82 11.54 -3.30
N ILE A 116 0.77 10.29 -2.81
CA ILE A 116 -0.17 9.84 -1.78
C ILE A 116 -0.01 10.66 -0.50
N VAL A 117 1.21 10.85 -0.01
CA VAL A 117 1.48 11.69 1.17
C VAL A 117 1.08 13.14 0.94
N ALA A 118 1.39 13.71 -0.24
CA ALA A 118 1.00 15.07 -0.58
C ALA A 118 -0.53 15.26 -0.67
N LEU A 119 -1.26 14.23 -1.06
CA LEU A 119 -2.73 14.25 -1.03
C LEU A 119 -3.28 14.32 0.41
N ALA A 120 -2.68 13.58 1.34
CA ALA A 120 -3.06 13.65 2.75
C ALA A 120 -2.83 15.06 3.34
N ASP A 121 -1.72 15.71 2.97
CA ASP A 121 -1.44 17.09 3.38
C ASP A 121 -2.47 18.10 2.83
N GLN A 122 -3.17 17.74 1.77
CA GLN A 122 -4.25 18.54 1.18
C GLN A 122 -5.65 18.07 1.59
N GLY A 123 -5.76 17.18 2.58
CA GLY A 123 -7.01 16.77 3.18
C GLY A 123 -7.69 15.55 2.54
N ALA A 124 -7.04 14.85 1.62
CA ALA A 124 -7.51 13.54 1.17
C ALA A 124 -7.27 12.48 2.25
N THR A 125 -8.06 11.42 2.25
CA THR A 125 -7.82 10.26 3.12
C THR A 125 -7.00 9.22 2.37
N VAL A 126 -5.76 9.01 2.79
CA VAL A 126 -4.89 7.95 2.25
C VAL A 126 -5.31 6.61 2.84
N LEU A 127 -5.68 5.67 1.97
CA LEU A 127 -6.09 4.32 2.36
C LEU A 127 -4.92 3.35 2.36
N GLY A 128 -3.93 3.55 1.49
CA GLY A 128 -2.74 2.72 1.43
C GLY A 128 -1.87 2.98 0.22
N ASP A 129 -0.73 2.31 0.19
CA ASP A 129 0.24 2.34 -0.91
C ASP A 129 0.80 0.94 -1.17
N GLU A 130 1.34 0.70 -2.38
CA GLU A 130 1.96 -0.54 -2.86
C GLU A 130 1.06 -1.75 -3.06
N ALA A 131 -0.09 -1.86 -2.35
CA ALA A 131 -0.96 -3.02 -2.49
C ALA A 131 -2.43 -2.61 -2.47
N VAL A 132 -3.02 -2.50 -3.64
CA VAL A 132 -4.47 -2.33 -3.84
C VAL A 132 -5.03 -3.63 -4.38
N LEU A 133 -6.00 -4.19 -3.69
CA LEU A 133 -6.73 -5.37 -4.14
C LEU A 133 -7.96 -4.90 -4.91
N VAL A 134 -8.18 -5.48 -6.09
CA VAL A 134 -9.31 -5.12 -6.96
C VAL A 134 -10.09 -6.36 -7.39
N ARG A 135 -11.43 -6.23 -7.43
CA ARG A 135 -12.36 -7.26 -7.87
C ARG A 135 -13.68 -6.64 -8.30
N ASN A 136 -14.18 -6.96 -9.48
CA ASN A 136 -15.48 -6.49 -9.98
C ASN A 136 -15.66 -4.96 -9.87
N GLY A 137 -14.66 -4.19 -10.27
CA GLY A 137 -14.67 -2.73 -10.20
C GLY A 137 -14.55 -2.13 -8.79
N GLN A 138 -14.44 -2.97 -7.76
CA GLN A 138 -14.19 -2.52 -6.39
C GLN A 138 -12.70 -2.56 -6.06
N ALA A 139 -12.26 -1.67 -5.18
CA ALA A 139 -10.90 -1.63 -4.68
C ALA A 139 -10.86 -1.52 -3.15
N ILE A 140 -9.85 -2.15 -2.56
CA ILE A 140 -9.49 -2.01 -1.14
C ILE A 140 -7.97 -1.99 -1.02
N ALA A 141 -7.42 -1.09 -0.20
CA ALA A 141 -5.99 -1.12 0.10
C ALA A 141 -5.69 -2.18 1.17
N LEU A 142 -4.53 -2.81 1.07
CA LEU A 142 -4.01 -3.63 2.15
C LEU A 142 -3.62 -2.72 3.33
N PRO A 143 -4.18 -2.92 4.53
CA PRO A 143 -3.80 -2.17 5.72
C PRO A 143 -2.35 -2.47 6.07
N ARG A 144 -1.47 -1.53 5.82
CA ARG A 144 -0.05 -1.64 6.13
C ARG A 144 0.57 -0.26 6.28
N PRO A 145 1.66 -0.12 7.03
CA PRO A 145 2.45 1.11 7.01
C PRO A 145 2.90 1.47 5.60
N LEU A 146 3.01 2.77 5.31
CA LEU A 146 3.58 3.23 4.05
C LEU A 146 5.10 3.20 4.12
N HIS A 147 5.74 2.85 3.01
CA HIS A 147 7.18 2.79 2.88
C HIS A 147 7.68 3.97 2.02
N ALA A 148 8.31 4.95 2.65
CA ALA A 148 8.80 6.14 1.97
C ALA A 148 10.33 6.16 1.91
N LYS A 149 10.90 6.18 0.71
CA LYS A 149 12.35 6.28 0.50
C LYS A 149 12.86 7.68 0.80
N HIS A 150 13.96 7.80 1.56
CA HIS A 150 14.52 9.08 1.98
C HIS A 150 15.04 9.97 0.83
N GLY A 151 15.48 9.40 -0.28
CA GLY A 151 15.92 10.14 -1.47
C GLY A 151 14.80 10.80 -2.30
N GLY A 152 13.54 10.54 -1.96
CA GLY A 152 12.39 11.15 -2.64
C GLY A 152 12.16 12.59 -2.17
N ARG A 153 12.15 13.56 -3.09
CA ARG A 153 11.92 15.00 -2.84
C ARG A 153 10.61 15.36 -2.11
N GLY A 154 9.85 14.38 -1.59
CA GLY A 154 8.58 14.57 -0.92
C GLY A 154 8.58 14.20 0.55
N ILE A 155 9.70 13.66 1.06
CA ILE A 155 9.81 13.23 2.45
C ILE A 155 10.30 14.38 3.35
N GLU A 156 10.90 15.42 2.79
CA GLU A 156 11.35 16.61 3.55
C GLU A 156 10.22 17.31 4.34
N GLY A 157 8.95 17.05 3.97
CA GLY A 157 7.77 17.56 4.67
C GLY A 157 7.07 16.54 5.57
N LEU A 158 7.56 15.30 5.68
CA LEU A 158 6.95 14.29 6.54
C LEU A 158 7.00 14.71 8.00
N ARG A 159 5.86 14.60 8.66
CA ARG A 159 5.79 14.88 10.09
C ARG A 159 6.55 13.80 10.84
N PRO A 160 7.47 14.17 11.75
CA PRO A 160 8.15 13.20 12.61
C PRO A 160 7.17 12.27 13.34
N ALA A 161 5.99 12.77 13.72
CA ALA A 161 4.96 12.00 14.43
C ALA A 161 4.32 10.88 13.57
N ALA A 162 4.47 10.91 12.25
CA ALA A 162 3.97 9.85 11.39
C ALA A 162 5.02 8.74 11.14
N VAL A 163 6.28 8.97 11.50
CA VAL A 163 7.37 8.01 11.31
C VAL A 163 7.40 7.03 12.47
N LEU A 164 7.10 5.76 12.21
CA LEU A 164 7.17 4.68 13.19
C LEU A 164 8.63 4.24 13.42
N THR A 165 9.35 4.03 12.32
CA THR A 165 10.77 3.64 12.32
C THR A 165 11.40 3.94 10.98
N THR A 166 12.73 3.75 10.88
CA THR A 166 13.47 3.84 9.61
C THR A 166 14.30 2.58 9.43
N LEU A 167 14.14 1.92 8.30
CA LEU A 167 14.96 0.77 7.90
C LEU A 167 16.28 1.25 7.29
N PRO A 168 17.43 0.75 7.78
CA PRO A 168 18.75 1.23 7.40
C PRO A 168 19.26 0.57 6.11
N TYR A 169 18.53 0.71 4.99
CA TYR A 169 19.03 0.35 3.67
C TYR A 169 20.04 1.41 3.16
N ASP A 170 20.72 1.15 2.03
CA ASP A 170 21.59 2.14 1.37
C ASP A 170 20.82 3.44 1.07
N ASP A 171 19.55 3.31 0.64
CA ASP A 171 18.57 4.40 0.59
C ASP A 171 17.54 4.15 1.70
N PRO A 172 17.66 4.82 2.86
CA PRO A 172 16.85 4.56 4.03
C PRO A 172 15.35 4.68 3.74
N ILE A 173 14.57 3.74 4.30
CA ILE A 173 13.12 3.69 4.12
C ILE A 173 12.43 4.06 5.44
N ALA A 174 11.70 5.17 5.43
CA ALA A 174 10.82 5.53 6.53
C ALA A 174 9.53 4.70 6.48
N ILE A 175 9.19 4.09 7.60
CA ILE A 175 7.94 3.38 7.82
C ILE A 175 6.94 4.35 8.43
N LEU A 176 5.80 4.59 7.78
CA LEU A 176 4.86 5.62 8.15
C LEU A 176 3.50 5.04 8.55
N ASP A 177 2.92 5.53 9.64
CA ASP A 177 1.55 5.20 10.04
C ASP A 177 0.52 5.94 9.16
N PRO A 178 -0.33 5.22 8.40
CA PRO A 178 -1.36 5.83 7.58
C PRO A 178 -2.36 6.68 8.38
N ALA A 179 -2.73 6.27 9.60
CA ALA A 179 -3.66 7.03 10.43
C ALA A 179 -3.04 8.36 10.89
N ALA A 180 -1.76 8.35 11.27
CA ALA A 180 -1.05 9.57 11.64
C ALA A 180 -0.86 10.53 10.45
N ILE A 181 -0.62 10.01 9.24
CA ILE A 181 -0.59 10.80 8.01
C ILE A 181 -1.94 11.47 7.79
N ASN A 182 -3.03 10.73 7.90
CA ASN A 182 -4.39 11.22 7.72
C ASN A 182 -4.89 12.10 8.91
N ARG A 183 -4.16 12.14 10.01
CA ARG A 183 -4.57 12.85 11.26
C ARG A 183 -5.89 12.33 11.86
N ILE A 184 -6.11 11.04 11.75
CA ILE A 184 -7.27 10.35 12.32
C ILE A 184 -6.79 9.28 13.31
N PRO A 185 -7.60 8.91 14.31
CA PRO A 185 -7.20 7.91 15.30
C PRO A 185 -7.17 6.49 14.70
N GLN A 186 -8.02 6.24 13.71
CA GLN A 186 -8.16 4.92 13.10
C GLN A 186 -8.61 5.04 11.64
N LEU A 187 -8.07 4.20 10.76
CA LEU A 187 -8.42 4.13 9.35
C LEU A 187 -9.28 2.89 9.08
N GLU A 188 -10.46 3.08 8.49
CA GLU A 188 -11.32 1.98 8.08
C GLU A 188 -11.03 1.55 6.64
N HIS A 189 -10.76 0.26 6.45
CA HIS A 189 -10.60 -0.36 5.14
C HIS A 189 -11.85 -1.13 4.75
N ARG A 190 -12.46 -0.72 3.65
CA ARG A 190 -13.63 -1.39 3.06
C ARG A 190 -13.54 -1.41 1.54
N PRO A 191 -14.03 -2.47 0.88
CA PRO A 191 -14.19 -2.46 -0.55
C PRO A 191 -15.16 -1.34 -0.97
N ALA A 192 -14.79 -0.61 -2.01
CA ALA A 192 -15.70 0.37 -2.63
C ALA A 192 -15.36 0.51 -4.12
N PRO A 193 -16.33 0.97 -4.95
CA PRO A 193 -16.07 1.26 -6.35
C PRO A 193 -14.92 2.26 -6.52
N LEU A 194 -14.16 2.11 -7.61
CA LEU A 194 -13.21 3.13 -8.04
C LEU A 194 -13.94 4.20 -8.86
N ASP A 195 -13.66 5.46 -8.54
CA ASP A 195 -14.19 6.61 -9.27
C ASP A 195 -13.18 7.14 -10.30
N LEU A 196 -11.89 6.84 -10.11
CA LEU A 196 -10.83 7.32 -11.00
C LEU A 196 -9.57 6.44 -10.89
N ILE A 197 -8.95 6.16 -12.03
CA ILE A 197 -7.63 5.55 -12.13
C ILE A 197 -6.67 6.59 -12.70
N VAL A 198 -5.57 6.87 -11.98
CA VAL A 198 -4.54 7.81 -12.38
C VAL A 198 -3.26 7.07 -12.69
N LEU A 199 -2.79 7.19 -13.92
CA LEU A 199 -1.48 6.71 -14.35
C LEU A 199 -0.47 7.85 -14.18
N LEU A 200 0.42 7.72 -13.19
CA LEU A 200 1.47 8.72 -12.96
C LEU A 200 2.63 8.54 -13.93
N GLU A 201 3.06 9.64 -14.51
CA GLU A 201 4.25 9.72 -15.35
C GLU A 201 5.11 10.90 -14.92
N ARG A 202 6.44 10.79 -15.00
CA ARG A 202 7.33 11.91 -14.79
C ARG A 202 7.28 12.87 -15.96
N SER A 203 7.42 14.15 -15.67
CA SER A 203 7.52 15.21 -16.68
C SER A 203 8.65 16.16 -16.32
N ASP A 204 9.36 16.64 -17.33
CA ASP A 204 10.31 17.76 -17.22
C ASP A 204 9.61 19.12 -17.37
N GLY A 205 8.28 19.13 -17.48
CA GLY A 205 7.47 20.33 -17.58
C GLY A 205 7.40 21.10 -16.26
N GLU A 206 7.08 22.39 -16.35
CA GLU A 206 6.95 23.27 -15.17
C GLU A 206 5.64 23.05 -14.40
N ARG A 207 4.62 22.47 -15.03
CA ARG A 207 3.29 22.27 -14.43
C ARG A 207 2.75 20.86 -14.69
N PRO A 208 2.01 20.27 -13.74
CA PRO A 208 1.33 19.01 -13.98
C PRO A 208 0.32 19.13 -15.12
N ARG A 209 0.14 18.06 -15.89
CA ARG A 209 -0.88 18.00 -16.95
C ARG A 209 -1.66 16.73 -16.85
N VAL A 210 -2.99 16.86 -16.88
CA VAL A 210 -3.93 15.75 -16.97
C VAL A 210 -4.25 15.52 -18.44
N MET A 211 -4.18 14.26 -18.86
CA MET A 211 -4.44 13.82 -20.22
C MET A 211 -5.35 12.60 -20.21
N PRO A 212 -6.26 12.45 -21.16
CA PRO A 212 -6.99 11.20 -21.32
C PRO A 212 -6.03 10.04 -21.51
N ALA A 213 -6.39 8.87 -20.98
CA ALA A 213 -5.73 7.60 -21.31
C ALA A 213 -6.71 6.72 -22.08
N SER A 214 -6.21 6.01 -23.08
CA SER A 214 -6.98 4.95 -23.73
C SER A 214 -7.02 3.69 -22.85
N THR A 215 -8.05 2.86 -23.04
CA THR A 215 -8.13 1.54 -22.39
C THR A 215 -6.87 0.71 -22.61
N ALA A 216 -6.31 0.73 -23.82
CA ALA A 216 -5.11 -0.02 -24.15
C ALA A 216 -3.86 0.48 -23.35
N GLU A 217 -3.67 1.80 -23.24
CA GLU A 217 -2.59 2.38 -22.44
C GLU A 217 -2.75 2.00 -20.96
N ALA A 218 -3.97 2.03 -20.45
CA ALA A 218 -4.25 1.66 -19.07
C ALA A 218 -3.94 0.17 -18.79
N ILE A 219 -4.35 -0.74 -19.67
CA ILE A 219 -4.05 -2.17 -19.55
C ILE A 219 -2.55 -2.41 -19.59
N ILE A 220 -1.83 -1.79 -20.53
CA ILE A 220 -0.38 -1.92 -20.65
C ILE A 220 0.33 -1.41 -19.39
N ALA A 221 -0.17 -0.35 -18.78
CA ALA A 221 0.42 0.23 -17.57
C ALA A 221 0.14 -0.61 -16.31
N LEU A 222 -1.05 -1.22 -16.19
CA LEU A 222 -1.47 -1.93 -14.98
C LEU A 222 -1.12 -3.42 -14.98
N ALA A 223 -1.16 -4.10 -16.14
CA ALA A 223 -0.96 -5.54 -16.22
C ALA A 223 0.41 -6.03 -15.71
N PRO A 224 1.54 -5.34 -15.95
CA PRO A 224 2.84 -5.75 -15.39
C PRO A 224 2.92 -5.64 -13.87
N ASP A 225 2.18 -4.68 -13.29
CA ASP A 225 2.13 -4.41 -11.85
C ASP A 225 1.00 -5.19 -11.15
N ALA A 226 0.17 -5.89 -11.93
CA ALA A 226 -0.81 -6.83 -11.42
C ALA A 226 -0.07 -8.09 -10.94
N GLY A 227 0.00 -8.24 -9.64
CA GLY A 227 0.82 -9.26 -9.00
C GLY A 227 0.17 -10.64 -8.94
N PRO A 228 0.96 -11.67 -8.61
CA PRO A 228 0.65 -13.08 -8.81
C PRO A 228 -0.20 -13.69 -7.69
N PHE A 229 -1.38 -13.15 -7.41
CA PHE A 229 -2.32 -13.91 -6.61
C PHE A 229 -3.03 -14.99 -7.42
N THR A 230 -3.03 -14.88 -8.75
CA THR A 230 -3.48 -15.94 -9.65
C THR A 230 -2.34 -16.43 -10.53
N SER A 231 -2.26 -17.74 -10.76
CA SER A 231 -1.38 -18.34 -11.77
C SER A 231 -1.97 -18.23 -13.19
N ASP A 232 -3.25 -17.88 -13.30
CA ASP A 232 -3.95 -17.72 -14.58
C ASP A 232 -3.77 -16.29 -15.12
N ARG A 233 -2.87 -16.14 -16.10
CA ARG A 233 -2.63 -14.88 -16.78
C ARG A 233 -3.84 -14.35 -17.55
N VAL A 234 -4.71 -15.23 -18.00
CA VAL A 234 -5.93 -14.84 -18.73
C VAL A 234 -6.93 -14.19 -17.78
N GLU A 235 -7.12 -14.79 -16.62
CA GLU A 235 -7.95 -14.22 -15.54
C GLU A 235 -7.41 -12.88 -15.08
N LEU A 236 -6.08 -12.77 -14.87
CA LEU A 236 -5.42 -11.53 -14.51
C LEU A 236 -5.74 -10.41 -15.52
N VAL A 237 -5.52 -10.68 -16.81
CA VAL A 237 -5.75 -9.68 -17.86
C VAL A 237 -7.24 -9.32 -17.95
N ARG A 238 -8.17 -10.26 -17.82
CA ARG A 238 -9.61 -9.98 -17.77
C ARG A 238 -9.96 -9.05 -16.61
N THR A 239 -9.47 -9.34 -15.40
CA THR A 239 -9.74 -8.49 -14.24
C THR A 239 -9.16 -7.08 -14.41
N VAL A 240 -8.01 -6.94 -15.07
CA VAL A 240 -7.46 -5.61 -15.41
C VAL A 240 -8.32 -4.89 -16.46
N ILE A 241 -8.85 -5.61 -17.45
CA ILE A 241 -9.79 -5.04 -18.43
C ILE A 241 -11.05 -4.55 -17.73
N ASP A 242 -11.68 -5.42 -16.93
CA ASP A 242 -12.89 -5.08 -16.18
C ASP A 242 -12.67 -3.86 -15.26
N LEU A 243 -11.50 -3.79 -14.64
CA LEU A 243 -11.11 -2.66 -13.80
C LEU A 243 -11.04 -1.35 -14.61
N VAL A 244 -10.35 -1.37 -15.75
CA VAL A 244 -10.17 -0.18 -16.61
C VAL A 244 -11.50 0.27 -17.25
N GLU A 245 -12.43 -0.67 -17.47
CA GLU A 245 -13.77 -0.36 -17.98
C GLU A 245 -14.71 0.15 -16.87
N SER A 246 -14.40 -0.14 -15.61
CA SER A 246 -15.27 0.25 -14.49
C SER A 246 -15.09 1.69 -14.01
N ALA A 247 -13.98 2.37 -14.35
CA ALA A 247 -13.69 3.73 -13.92
C ALA A 247 -12.93 4.52 -14.99
N PRO A 248 -13.12 5.84 -15.07
CA PRO A 248 -12.32 6.72 -15.93
C PRO A 248 -10.83 6.56 -15.67
N VAL A 249 -10.01 6.59 -16.73
CA VAL A 249 -8.56 6.53 -16.64
C VAL A 249 -7.94 7.80 -17.20
N VAL A 250 -7.02 8.38 -16.48
CA VAL A 250 -6.23 9.54 -16.93
C VAL A 250 -4.75 9.31 -16.73
N ARG A 251 -3.94 9.96 -17.57
CA ARG A 251 -2.50 10.12 -17.35
C ARG A 251 -2.26 11.45 -16.64
N LEU A 252 -1.47 11.44 -15.60
CA LEU A 252 -1.06 12.64 -14.88
C LEU A 252 0.44 12.79 -14.99
N LEU A 253 0.87 13.75 -15.80
CA LEU A 253 2.27 14.17 -15.91
C LEU A 253 2.61 15.00 -14.66
N MET A 254 3.40 14.41 -13.78
CA MET A 254 3.72 15.00 -12.48
C MET A 254 4.92 15.93 -12.53
N THR A 255 4.93 16.89 -11.63
CA THR A 255 6.04 17.81 -11.36
C THR A 255 6.43 17.71 -9.88
N THR A 256 6.13 18.74 -9.09
CA THR A 256 6.28 18.63 -7.63
C THR A 256 5.11 17.84 -7.01
N PRO A 257 5.33 17.13 -5.89
CA PRO A 257 4.26 16.38 -5.23
C PRO A 257 3.03 17.23 -4.89
N ALA A 258 3.24 18.43 -4.36
CA ALA A 258 2.16 19.33 -3.96
C ALA A 258 1.34 19.84 -5.15
N GLU A 259 1.97 20.13 -6.28
CA GLU A 259 1.26 20.54 -7.50
C GLU A 259 0.56 19.37 -8.16
N THR A 260 1.19 18.19 -8.17
CA THR A 260 0.60 16.96 -8.67
C THR A 260 -0.66 16.59 -7.88
N ALA A 261 -0.62 16.66 -6.55
CA ALA A 261 -1.79 16.43 -5.69
C ALA A 261 -2.90 17.46 -5.95
N ARG A 262 -2.57 18.76 -6.13
CA ARG A 262 -3.57 19.78 -6.52
C ARG A 262 -4.20 19.50 -7.88
N ALA A 263 -3.39 19.12 -8.87
CA ALA A 263 -3.90 18.79 -10.20
C ALA A 263 -4.81 17.57 -10.16
N LEU A 264 -4.48 16.54 -9.36
CA LEU A 264 -5.30 15.36 -9.18
C LEU A 264 -6.67 15.72 -8.56
N ARG A 265 -6.71 16.56 -7.53
CA ARG A 265 -7.96 17.02 -6.92
C ARG A 265 -8.85 17.82 -7.87
N ALA A 266 -8.26 18.51 -8.83
CA ALA A 266 -8.97 19.30 -9.82
C ALA A 266 -9.55 18.49 -10.99
N ILE A 267 -9.26 17.18 -11.07
CA ILE A 267 -9.88 16.28 -12.06
C ILE A 267 -11.37 16.16 -11.72
N PRO A 268 -12.27 16.41 -12.68
CA PRO A 268 -13.71 16.40 -12.45
C PRO A 268 -14.29 15.01 -12.08
#